data_ef58cf4ee3d80a25b41e2ede9768766d
#
_entry.id   ef58cf4ee3d80a25b41e2ede9768766d
#
_cell.length_a   1.000
_cell.length_b   1.000
_cell.length_c   1.000
_cell.angle_alpha   90.00
_cell.angle_beta   90.00
_cell.angle_gamma   90.00
#
_symmetry.space_group_name_H-M   'P 1'
#
loop_
_entity.id
_entity.type
_entity.pdbx_description
1 polymer ?
#
loop_
_entity_poly.entity_id
_entity_poly.type
_entity_poly.pdbx_seq_one_letter_code
_entity_poly.pdbx_strand_id
1 'polypeptide(L)'
;MKTAFKIFLCILALAAVSFLLLSRFEIRLPQEALERLSDSASSTNWLIRIDSVCCRFPKRIRINGVRLLDRLKAESKPFLSIERIDVHLFLFRLPWRIENLVKSITVVRPKMPRLPDGYYIPDSIEFPGSYDFMETDSPVELDIPDFMPFSLTVIEPDILDLRAKRVLAGKVSASSGALRFANVRVELPDRDAKMEVTGECEVDIPAQHVGGSVHGQARQPNIRPMLQALDITNCYQFIDAFTGVTTPVDAGCRFDVNLRNSDLRIFLDLHPTGGAYRGVPLETAQGNVDVRVFVRDHYQNANITVGPIVAHIADGSTMTGTILYENTNDIGYVTFRDVRSTTSLSNALAVADVLNDGTLDCLQPETPPTITLDGILAVDPAHAHTNHLDGTLAFDRGRFFGIPLVKAHTTFQLRSDYTTFTDAVASMPHGGSLTGNGLISFPGFDSTRARFRVSVDGTDISLEDMATTLGFDVSDRHGRLSGHVELEAPLTTALADRINGKATLKIKDGRLARLNLFAGLTDYLAQKVPGISSLVDQSNAEMECVISNGVLHASKVNVSGDVFAITGQGTYSIPDDNLDFTVRVRLFRNDSIIGRIANPITWTFSKLLMEFKVYGPIKNPKWKYISVIERLL
;
A
#
# COMPACT_ATOMS: atom_id res chain seq x y z
N MET A 1 -3.85 -21.75 87.06
CA MET A 1 -3.39 -21.75 85.66
C MET A 1 -3.95 -22.84 84.77
N LYS A 2 -3.89 -24.15 85.18
CA LYS A 2 -4.37 -25.27 84.33
C LYS A 2 -5.87 -25.22 84.01
N THR A 3 -6.72 -24.80 84.94
CA THR A 3 -8.18 -24.72 84.73
C THR A 3 -8.59 -23.57 83.81
N ALA A 4 -7.95 -22.39 83.91
CA ALA A 4 -8.20 -21.24 83.04
C ALA A 4 -7.77 -21.54 81.55
N PHE A 5 -6.69 -22.29 81.39
CA PHE A 5 -6.22 -22.76 80.08
C PHE A 5 -7.19 -23.76 79.44
N LYS A 6 -7.78 -24.70 80.26
CA LYS A 6 -8.80 -25.61 79.72
C LYS A 6 -10.09 -24.87 79.31
N ILE A 7 -10.54 -23.92 80.12
CA ILE A 7 -11.71 -23.09 79.77
C ILE A 7 -11.45 -22.27 78.49
N PHE A 8 -10.27 -21.66 78.36
CA PHE A 8 -9.84 -21.00 77.16
C PHE A 8 -9.84 -21.92 75.95
N LEU A 9 -9.31 -23.13 76.08
CA LEU A 9 -9.28 -24.11 75.00
C LEU A 9 -10.69 -24.58 74.62
N CYS A 10 -11.62 -24.73 75.55
CA CYS A 10 -13.02 -25.07 75.28
C CYS A 10 -13.74 -23.95 74.58
N ILE A 11 -13.52 -22.70 75.01
CA ILE A 11 -14.07 -21.53 74.31
C ILE A 11 -13.54 -21.39 72.85
N LEU A 12 -12.24 -21.63 72.69
CA LEU A 12 -11.62 -21.60 71.36
C LEU A 12 -12.15 -22.76 70.50
N ALA A 13 -12.34 -23.97 71.05
CA ALA A 13 -12.93 -25.10 70.31
C ALA A 13 -14.41 -24.81 69.95
N LEU A 14 -15.18 -24.26 70.89
CA LEU A 14 -16.59 -23.85 70.63
C LEU A 14 -16.69 -22.79 69.56
N ALA A 15 -15.81 -21.81 69.63
CA ALA A 15 -15.71 -20.75 68.60
C ALA A 15 -15.30 -21.33 67.24
N ALA A 16 -14.37 -22.26 67.21
CA ALA A 16 -13.94 -22.95 65.96
C ALA A 16 -15.06 -23.83 65.39
N VAL A 17 -15.81 -24.55 66.23
CA VAL A 17 -16.98 -25.34 65.79
C VAL A 17 -18.12 -24.44 65.32
N SER A 18 -18.42 -23.34 66.02
CA SER A 18 -19.42 -22.36 65.60
C SER A 18 -19.00 -21.71 64.25
N PHE A 19 -17.74 -21.37 64.12
CA PHE A 19 -17.17 -20.85 62.87
C PHE A 19 -17.27 -21.87 61.72
N LEU A 20 -16.96 -23.14 61.96
CA LEU A 20 -17.13 -24.21 61.00
C LEU A 20 -18.58 -24.45 60.61
N LEU A 21 -19.52 -24.38 61.58
CA LEU A 21 -20.95 -24.50 61.31
C LEU A 21 -21.46 -23.31 60.49
N LEU A 22 -21.16 -22.10 60.91
CA LEU A 22 -21.52 -20.89 60.17
C LEU A 22 -20.95 -20.86 58.77
N SER A 23 -19.76 -21.43 58.54
CA SER A 23 -19.13 -21.52 57.23
C SER A 23 -19.85 -22.47 56.27
N ARG A 24 -20.77 -23.32 56.75
CA ARG A 24 -21.58 -24.23 55.91
C ARG A 24 -22.93 -23.65 55.50
N PHE A 25 -23.44 -22.63 56.21
CA PHE A 25 -24.74 -22.01 55.90
C PHE A 25 -24.59 -20.78 55.03
N GLU A 26 -25.49 -20.64 54.06
CA GLU A 26 -25.62 -19.48 53.22
C GLU A 26 -26.72 -18.59 53.77
N ILE A 27 -26.36 -17.43 54.29
CA ILE A 27 -27.29 -16.46 54.92
C ILE A 27 -27.72 -15.46 53.84
N ARG A 28 -29.01 -15.37 53.60
CA ARG A 28 -29.56 -14.32 52.70
C ARG A 28 -29.83 -13.06 53.50
N LEU A 29 -29.48 -11.89 52.91
CA LEU A 29 -29.82 -10.62 53.47
C LEU A 29 -31.37 -10.40 53.42
N PRO A 30 -31.97 -9.88 54.51
CA PRO A 30 -33.37 -9.45 54.48
C PRO A 30 -33.60 -8.33 53.45
N GLN A 31 -34.82 -8.21 52.96
CA GLN A 31 -35.18 -7.27 51.88
C GLN A 31 -34.96 -5.80 52.31
N GLU A 32 -35.26 -5.45 53.55
CA GLU A 32 -34.98 -4.11 54.09
C GLU A 32 -33.48 -3.74 54.06
N ALA A 33 -32.60 -4.73 54.33
CA ALA A 33 -31.16 -4.53 54.30
C ALA A 33 -30.66 -4.40 52.83
N LEU A 34 -31.29 -5.13 51.90
CA LEU A 34 -31.03 -5.04 50.46
C LEU A 34 -31.40 -3.65 49.88
N GLU A 35 -32.54 -3.13 50.27
CA GLU A 35 -33.00 -1.79 49.84
C GLU A 35 -32.03 -0.72 50.37
N ARG A 36 -31.67 -0.76 51.63
CA ARG A 36 -30.66 0.16 52.23
C ARG A 36 -29.30 0.06 51.49
N LEU A 37 -28.88 -1.15 51.13
CA LEU A 37 -27.63 -1.39 50.42
C LEU A 37 -27.71 -0.82 48.98
N SER A 38 -28.84 -1.04 48.32
CA SER A 38 -29.10 -0.50 46.99
C SER A 38 -29.14 1.03 46.99
N ASP A 39 -29.79 1.62 47.99
CA ASP A 39 -29.89 3.08 48.14
C ASP A 39 -28.52 3.69 48.46
N SER A 40 -27.76 3.08 49.37
CA SER A 40 -26.42 3.56 49.72
C SER A 40 -25.39 3.42 48.59
N ALA A 41 -25.57 2.44 47.72
CA ALA A 41 -24.72 2.25 46.55
C ALA A 41 -25.15 3.13 45.36
N SER A 42 -26.37 3.69 45.37
CA SER A 42 -26.89 4.59 44.33
C SER A 42 -26.30 5.98 44.46
N SER A 43 -26.05 6.64 43.35
CA SER A 43 -25.56 8.02 43.30
C SER A 43 -26.66 9.00 42.88
N THR A 44 -26.33 10.29 42.77
CA THR A 44 -27.21 11.33 42.24
C THR A 44 -27.73 11.02 40.85
N ASN A 45 -26.91 10.40 40.00
CA ASN A 45 -27.21 10.15 38.60
C ASN A 45 -27.65 8.71 38.31
N TRP A 46 -27.33 7.76 39.22
CA TRP A 46 -27.44 6.33 38.91
C TRP A 46 -28.17 5.57 40.03
N LEU A 47 -29.11 4.73 39.63
CA LEU A 47 -29.85 3.86 40.51
C LEU A 47 -29.32 2.44 40.39
N ILE A 48 -28.87 1.85 41.52
CA ILE A 48 -28.42 0.46 41.59
C ILE A 48 -29.57 -0.36 42.19
N ARG A 49 -29.95 -1.44 41.48
CA ARG A 49 -30.89 -2.46 41.97
C ARG A 49 -30.19 -3.79 42.11
N ILE A 50 -30.40 -4.49 43.23
CA ILE A 50 -29.81 -5.76 43.57
C ILE A 50 -30.93 -6.73 43.92
N ASP A 51 -31.00 -7.90 43.26
CA ASP A 51 -32.05 -8.88 43.48
C ASP A 51 -31.84 -9.69 44.76
N SER A 52 -30.63 -10.07 45.09
CA SER A 52 -30.31 -10.77 46.36
C SER A 52 -28.83 -10.73 46.68
N VAL A 53 -28.54 -10.75 47.98
CA VAL A 53 -27.18 -10.90 48.52
C VAL A 53 -27.16 -12.10 49.44
N CYS A 54 -26.26 -13.03 49.20
CA CYS A 54 -26.04 -14.22 49.98
C CYS A 54 -24.61 -14.22 50.54
N CYS A 55 -24.49 -14.36 51.85
CA CYS A 55 -23.19 -14.41 52.51
C CYS A 55 -22.92 -15.80 53.07
N ARG A 56 -21.80 -16.39 52.70
CA ARG A 56 -21.24 -17.60 53.31
C ARG A 56 -19.99 -17.20 54.06
N PHE A 57 -20.22 -16.83 55.31
CA PHE A 57 -19.12 -16.36 56.16
C PHE A 57 -18.12 -17.47 56.50
N PRO A 58 -16.82 -17.22 56.49
CA PRO A 58 -16.14 -15.94 56.19
C PRO A 58 -15.59 -15.84 54.74
N LYS A 59 -15.99 -16.74 53.87
CA LYS A 59 -15.25 -16.98 52.65
C LYS A 59 -15.81 -16.33 51.40
N ARG A 60 -17.15 -16.10 51.34
CA ARG A 60 -17.76 -15.70 50.08
C ARG A 60 -19.01 -14.80 50.31
N ILE A 61 -19.09 -13.74 49.51
CA ILE A 61 -20.29 -12.96 49.34
C ILE A 61 -20.74 -13.14 47.89
N ARG A 62 -21.99 -13.47 47.67
CA ARG A 62 -22.61 -13.56 46.34
C ARG A 62 -23.70 -12.51 46.22
N ILE A 63 -23.61 -11.72 45.16
CA ILE A 63 -24.60 -10.71 44.82
C ILE A 63 -25.20 -11.15 43.46
N ASN A 64 -26.53 -11.28 43.41
CA ASN A 64 -27.22 -11.69 42.18
C ASN A 64 -28.09 -10.53 41.68
N GLY A 65 -28.17 -10.43 40.33
CA GLY A 65 -29.08 -9.52 39.62
C GLY A 65 -28.78 -8.06 39.86
N VAL A 66 -27.54 -7.62 39.64
CA VAL A 66 -27.18 -6.22 39.74
C VAL A 66 -27.59 -5.50 38.48
N ARG A 67 -28.34 -4.40 38.60
CA ARG A 67 -28.79 -3.56 37.48
C ARG A 67 -28.50 -2.10 37.77
N LEU A 68 -27.84 -1.44 36.81
CA LEU A 68 -27.62 0.02 36.86
C LEU A 68 -28.58 0.70 35.89
N LEU A 69 -29.32 1.65 36.40
CA LEU A 69 -30.32 2.43 35.66
C LEU A 69 -30.00 3.91 35.81
N ASP A 70 -30.37 4.67 34.79
CA ASP A 70 -30.37 6.13 34.89
C ASP A 70 -31.46 6.60 35.87
N ARG A 71 -31.09 7.43 36.84
CA ARG A 71 -32.03 7.89 37.84
C ARG A 71 -33.13 8.81 37.29
N LEU A 72 -32.80 9.55 36.23
CA LEU A 72 -33.76 10.47 35.56
C LEU A 72 -34.76 9.70 34.70
N LYS A 73 -34.45 8.45 34.34
CA LYS A 73 -35.26 7.57 33.48
C LYS A 73 -35.42 6.19 34.12
N ALA A 74 -35.83 6.12 35.35
CA ALA A 74 -35.89 4.87 36.15
C ALA A 74 -36.74 3.75 35.54
N GLU A 75 -37.62 4.04 34.58
CA GLU A 75 -38.39 3.09 33.79
C GLU A 75 -37.65 2.59 32.54
N SER A 76 -36.46 3.13 32.23
CA SER A 76 -35.66 2.74 31.08
C SER A 76 -35.00 1.36 31.27
N LYS A 77 -34.62 0.74 30.17
CA LYS A 77 -33.80 -0.50 30.22
C LYS A 77 -32.46 -0.20 30.89
N PRO A 78 -31.95 -1.11 31.78
CA PRO A 78 -30.68 -0.92 32.44
C PRO A 78 -29.54 -0.76 31.38
N PHE A 79 -28.64 0.19 31.61
CA PHE A 79 -27.48 0.36 30.77
C PHE A 79 -26.37 -0.68 31.13
N LEU A 80 -26.34 -1.18 32.39
CA LEU A 80 -25.49 -2.29 32.80
C LEU A 80 -26.33 -3.28 33.60
N SER A 81 -26.22 -4.57 33.24
CA SER A 81 -26.81 -5.67 34.01
C SER A 81 -25.77 -6.74 34.25
N ILE A 82 -25.71 -7.28 35.47
CA ILE A 82 -24.78 -8.31 35.88
C ILE A 82 -25.59 -9.44 36.53
N GLU A 83 -25.46 -10.67 35.99
CA GLU A 83 -26.20 -11.79 36.53
C GLU A 83 -25.75 -12.14 37.95
N ARG A 84 -24.44 -12.17 38.20
CA ARG A 84 -23.86 -12.56 39.48
C ARG A 84 -22.48 -11.97 39.72
N ILE A 85 -22.22 -11.55 40.97
CA ILE A 85 -20.90 -11.17 41.45
C ILE A 85 -20.57 -12.05 42.64
N ASP A 86 -19.47 -12.80 42.56
CA ASP A 86 -18.95 -13.60 43.65
C ASP A 86 -17.69 -12.93 44.22
N VAL A 87 -17.70 -12.51 45.47
CA VAL A 87 -16.58 -11.90 46.17
C VAL A 87 -16.02 -12.93 47.16
N HIS A 88 -14.77 -13.31 46.97
CA HIS A 88 -14.05 -14.19 47.90
C HIS A 88 -13.20 -13.34 48.84
N LEU A 89 -13.32 -13.64 50.15
CA LEU A 89 -12.64 -12.90 51.21
C LEU A 89 -11.48 -13.73 51.78
N PHE A 90 -10.47 -13.02 52.30
CA PHE A 90 -9.33 -13.58 53.00
C PHE A 90 -9.12 -12.84 54.33
N LEU A 91 -9.64 -13.42 55.42
CA LEU A 91 -9.73 -12.75 56.74
C LEU A 91 -8.39 -12.56 57.46
N PHE A 92 -7.30 -13.18 56.99
CA PHE A 92 -6.00 -13.08 57.61
C PHE A 92 -5.09 -11.99 57.03
N ARG A 93 -5.65 -11.05 56.22
CA ARG A 93 -4.92 -9.88 55.76
C ARG A 93 -4.99 -8.73 56.76
N LEU A 94 -3.85 -8.23 57.19
CA LEU A 94 -3.73 -7.03 58.01
C LEU A 94 -3.31 -5.82 57.19
N PRO A 95 -3.79 -4.59 57.44
CA PRO A 95 -4.79 -4.25 58.46
C PRO A 95 -6.22 -4.68 58.07
N TRP A 96 -7.06 -4.96 59.04
CA TRP A 96 -8.45 -5.41 58.85
C TRP A 96 -9.36 -4.24 58.39
N ARG A 97 -9.13 -3.82 57.14
CA ARG A 97 -10.05 -2.94 56.43
C ARG A 97 -10.76 -3.78 55.38
N ILE A 98 -12.02 -3.47 55.08
CA ILE A 98 -12.86 -4.23 54.16
C ILE A 98 -12.19 -4.34 52.80
N GLU A 99 -11.55 -3.27 52.35
CA GLU A 99 -10.87 -3.13 51.07
C GLU A 99 -9.69 -4.12 50.93
N ASN A 100 -9.06 -4.47 52.06
CA ASN A 100 -7.92 -5.38 52.09
C ASN A 100 -8.34 -6.85 52.24
N LEU A 101 -9.59 -7.13 52.61
CA LEU A 101 -10.09 -8.48 52.80
C LEU A 101 -10.46 -9.19 51.48
N VAL A 102 -10.60 -8.47 50.38
CA VAL A 102 -10.96 -9.05 49.11
C VAL A 102 -9.76 -9.86 48.56
N LYS A 103 -9.99 -11.12 48.25
CA LYS A 103 -9.02 -12.01 47.60
C LYS A 103 -9.25 -12.07 46.08
N SER A 104 -10.51 -12.28 45.70
CA SER A 104 -10.90 -12.34 44.29
C SER A 104 -12.35 -11.94 44.09
N ILE A 105 -12.63 -11.36 42.96
CA ILE A 105 -13.97 -11.02 42.49
C ILE A 105 -14.22 -11.79 41.18
N THR A 106 -15.39 -12.45 41.09
CA THR A 106 -15.85 -13.06 39.84
C THR A 106 -17.16 -12.42 39.43
N VAL A 107 -17.19 -11.82 38.27
CA VAL A 107 -18.36 -11.19 37.63
C VAL A 107 -18.86 -12.12 36.53
N VAL A 108 -20.14 -12.46 36.53
CA VAL A 108 -20.73 -13.40 35.58
C VAL A 108 -21.75 -12.67 34.72
N ARG A 109 -21.59 -12.77 33.42
CA ARG A 109 -22.46 -12.22 32.38
C ARG A 109 -22.79 -10.73 32.56
N PRO A 110 -21.80 -9.87 32.69
CA PRO A 110 -22.08 -8.44 32.61
C PRO A 110 -22.51 -8.08 31.17
N LYS A 111 -23.62 -7.38 31.03
CA LYS A 111 -24.15 -6.87 29.77
C LYS A 111 -24.29 -5.36 29.83
N MET A 112 -23.66 -4.66 28.91
CA MET A 112 -23.77 -3.22 28.73
C MET A 112 -24.05 -2.92 27.26
N PRO A 113 -25.32 -2.94 26.84
CA PRO A 113 -25.70 -2.75 25.42
C PRO A 113 -25.55 -1.30 24.93
N ARG A 114 -25.44 -0.34 25.82
CA ARG A 114 -25.29 1.08 25.52
C ARG A 114 -24.55 1.78 26.66
N LEU A 115 -23.94 2.91 26.36
CA LEU A 115 -23.41 3.81 27.38
C LEU A 115 -24.55 4.51 28.12
N PRO A 116 -24.33 5.01 29.35
CA PRO A 116 -25.24 5.86 30.04
C PRO A 116 -25.53 7.14 29.23
N ASP A 117 -26.76 7.67 29.34
CA ASP A 117 -27.10 8.94 28.68
C ASP A 117 -26.19 10.08 29.19
N GLY A 118 -25.63 10.85 28.30
CA GLY A 118 -24.63 11.90 28.56
C GLY A 118 -23.16 11.46 28.46
N TYR A 119 -22.91 10.14 28.30
CA TYR A 119 -21.62 9.64 27.92
C TYR A 119 -21.66 9.26 26.44
N TYR A 120 -20.85 9.93 25.65
CA TYR A 120 -20.77 9.77 24.24
C TYR A 120 -19.37 9.23 23.89
N ILE A 121 -19.30 8.09 23.23
CA ILE A 121 -18.15 7.76 22.44
C ILE A 121 -18.39 8.49 21.12
N PRO A 122 -17.51 9.41 20.68
CA PRO A 122 -17.71 10.13 19.42
C PRO A 122 -18.03 9.13 18.30
N ASP A 123 -19.14 9.34 17.57
CA ASP A 123 -19.70 8.39 16.58
C ASP A 123 -18.81 8.15 15.38
N SER A 124 -17.69 8.74 15.32
CA SER A 124 -16.63 8.45 14.34
C SER A 124 -15.40 9.27 14.69
N ILE A 125 -14.23 8.69 14.51
CA ILE A 125 -13.07 9.47 14.16
C ILE A 125 -13.29 9.83 12.69
N GLU A 126 -14.28 10.67 12.38
CA GLU A 126 -14.39 11.31 11.09
C GLU A 126 -13.25 12.30 10.96
N PHE A 127 -12.32 12.02 10.08
CA PHE A 127 -11.41 12.99 9.51
C PHE A 127 -12.13 13.66 8.32
N PRO A 128 -12.34 14.93 8.24
CA PRO A 128 -12.17 16.08 9.12
C PRO A 128 -13.50 16.82 9.40
N GLY A 129 -13.66 17.36 10.56
CA GLY A 129 -14.75 18.27 10.91
C GLY A 129 -14.46 18.95 12.25
N SER A 130 -14.83 20.20 12.37
CA SER A 130 -14.75 20.96 13.61
C SER A 130 -15.57 20.29 14.70
N TYR A 131 -14.92 19.65 15.66
CA TYR A 131 -15.57 19.21 16.87
C TYR A 131 -15.68 20.38 17.84
N ASP A 132 -16.90 20.83 18.11
CA ASP A 132 -17.21 21.53 19.34
C ASP A 132 -17.08 20.52 20.48
N PHE A 133 -15.87 20.42 21.05
CA PHE A 133 -15.71 19.73 22.33
C PHE A 133 -16.54 20.51 23.36
N MET A 134 -17.69 19.96 23.76
CA MET A 134 -18.37 20.41 24.95
C MET A 134 -17.37 20.25 26.09
N GLU A 135 -16.89 21.37 26.63
CA GLU A 135 -16.28 21.41 27.94
C GLU A 135 -17.28 20.76 28.91
N THR A 136 -17.04 19.50 29.23
CA THR A 136 -17.78 18.85 30.31
C THR A 136 -17.29 19.47 31.62
N ASP A 137 -17.99 20.44 32.08
CA ASP A 137 -17.70 21.30 33.25
C ASP A 137 -17.74 20.57 34.60
N SER A 138 -17.67 19.25 34.63
CA SER A 138 -17.63 18.53 35.89
C SER A 138 -16.70 17.32 35.81
N PRO A 139 -15.51 17.40 36.39
CA PRO A 139 -14.72 16.22 36.63
C PRO A 139 -15.54 15.24 37.48
N VAL A 140 -15.71 14.01 37.04
CA VAL A 140 -16.29 12.96 37.86
C VAL A 140 -15.31 12.72 39.00
N GLU A 141 -15.56 13.34 40.17
CA GLU A 141 -14.84 13.01 41.41
C GLU A 141 -15.26 11.61 41.84
N LEU A 142 -14.61 10.61 41.30
CA LEU A 142 -14.67 9.24 41.80
C LEU A 142 -13.50 9.06 42.76
N ASP A 143 -13.75 9.19 44.05
CA ASP A 143 -12.75 8.92 45.09
C ASP A 143 -12.63 7.39 45.24
N ILE A 144 -11.59 6.82 44.60
CA ILE A 144 -11.29 5.40 44.73
C ILE A 144 -10.26 5.22 45.85
N PRO A 145 -10.68 4.61 46.96
CA PRO A 145 -9.75 4.36 48.07
C PRO A 145 -8.66 3.38 47.67
N ASP A 146 -7.47 3.57 48.21
CA ASP A 146 -6.36 2.61 48.07
C ASP A 146 -6.76 1.24 48.61
N PHE A 147 -6.55 0.20 47.82
CA PHE A 147 -6.85 -1.15 48.26
C PHE A 147 -5.71 -2.15 47.87
N MET A 148 -5.64 -3.22 48.68
CA MET A 148 -4.68 -4.29 48.38
C MET A 148 -5.06 -5.10 47.15
N PRO A 149 -4.07 -5.61 46.41
CA PRO A 149 -4.30 -6.35 45.17
C PRO A 149 -5.22 -7.57 45.36
N PHE A 150 -6.19 -7.74 44.47
CA PHE A 150 -7.03 -8.91 44.34
C PHE A 150 -7.07 -9.39 42.87
N SER A 151 -7.57 -10.61 42.62
CA SER A 151 -7.80 -11.07 41.25
C SER A 151 -9.24 -10.83 40.79
N LEU A 152 -9.41 -10.39 39.56
CA LEU A 152 -10.72 -10.20 38.94
C LEU A 152 -10.90 -11.23 37.81
N THR A 153 -12.05 -11.90 37.79
CA THR A 153 -12.45 -12.79 36.71
C THR A 153 -13.82 -12.33 36.18
N VAL A 154 -13.94 -12.08 34.91
CA VAL A 154 -15.20 -11.75 34.24
C VAL A 154 -15.53 -12.90 33.28
N ILE A 155 -16.70 -13.50 33.42
CA ILE A 155 -17.16 -14.65 32.65
C ILE A 155 -18.25 -14.18 31.68
N GLU A 156 -18.10 -14.49 30.41
CA GLU A 156 -19.05 -14.17 29.33
C GLU A 156 -19.49 -12.69 29.32
N PRO A 157 -18.55 -11.72 29.30
CA PRO A 157 -18.91 -10.31 29.16
C PRO A 157 -19.50 -10.04 27.77
N ASP A 158 -20.49 -9.15 27.73
CA ASP A 158 -21.12 -8.60 26.51
C ASP A 158 -21.28 -7.08 26.73
N ILE A 159 -20.22 -6.34 26.41
CA ILE A 159 -20.09 -4.91 26.68
C ILE A 159 -19.96 -4.19 25.35
N LEU A 160 -20.95 -3.39 24.95
CA LEU A 160 -20.97 -2.66 23.66
C LEU A 160 -20.66 -3.61 22.48
N ASP A 161 -21.32 -4.77 22.45
CA ASP A 161 -21.10 -5.86 21.48
C ASP A 161 -19.71 -6.51 21.49
N LEU A 162 -18.79 -6.05 22.35
CA LEU A 162 -17.53 -6.74 22.64
C LEU A 162 -17.80 -7.96 23.52
N ARG A 163 -17.61 -9.13 22.93
CA ARG A 163 -17.85 -10.42 23.59
C ARG A 163 -16.54 -11.15 23.83
N ALA A 164 -16.37 -11.63 25.06
CA ALA A 164 -15.31 -12.54 25.40
C ALA A 164 -15.88 -13.78 26.13
N LYS A 165 -15.17 -14.90 26.06
CA LYS A 165 -15.50 -16.07 26.85
C LYS A 165 -15.15 -15.82 28.32
N ARG A 166 -13.99 -15.20 28.55
CA ARG A 166 -13.48 -14.92 29.88
C ARG A 166 -12.44 -13.81 29.84
N VAL A 167 -12.49 -12.93 30.84
CA VAL A 167 -11.44 -11.95 31.12
C VAL A 167 -10.94 -12.22 32.54
N LEU A 168 -9.64 -12.36 32.68
CA LEU A 168 -8.94 -12.55 33.94
C LEU A 168 -7.93 -11.43 34.14
N ALA A 169 -8.02 -10.69 35.23
CA ALA A 169 -6.95 -9.83 35.71
C ALA A 169 -6.34 -10.47 36.95
N GLY A 170 -5.11 -10.93 36.82
CA GLY A 170 -4.42 -11.64 37.90
C GLY A 170 -4.17 -10.78 39.13
N LYS A 171 -4.03 -9.46 38.90
CA LYS A 171 -3.82 -8.48 39.97
C LYS A 171 -4.55 -7.18 39.61
N VAL A 172 -5.49 -6.78 40.45
CA VAL A 172 -6.14 -5.44 40.42
C VAL A 172 -5.77 -4.72 41.69
N SER A 173 -5.28 -3.50 41.59
CA SER A 173 -4.91 -2.65 42.74
C SER A 173 -5.31 -1.19 42.46
N ALA A 174 -5.57 -0.44 43.52
CA ALA A 174 -5.74 1.01 43.42
C ALA A 174 -4.73 1.72 44.34
N SER A 175 -4.20 2.79 43.84
CA SER A 175 -3.29 3.67 44.56
C SER A 175 -3.39 5.09 44.02
N SER A 176 -3.62 6.05 44.90
CA SER A 176 -3.72 7.50 44.55
C SER A 176 -4.75 7.80 43.46
N GLY A 177 -5.89 7.09 43.47
CA GLY A 177 -6.96 7.25 42.47
C GLY A 177 -6.72 6.52 41.14
N ALA A 178 -5.57 5.89 40.95
CA ALA A 178 -5.27 5.10 39.75
C ALA A 178 -5.58 3.62 39.97
N LEU A 179 -6.32 3.01 39.03
CA LEU A 179 -6.59 1.57 38.96
C LEU A 179 -5.57 0.88 38.06
N ARG A 180 -4.90 -0.15 38.57
CA ARG A 180 -3.95 -0.95 37.81
C ARG A 180 -4.43 -2.38 37.65
N PHE A 181 -4.45 -2.85 36.42
CA PHE A 181 -4.77 -4.22 36.04
C PHE A 181 -3.53 -4.86 35.47
N ALA A 182 -2.97 -5.85 36.16
CA ALA A 182 -1.79 -6.57 35.70
C ALA A 182 -2.11 -8.04 35.47
N ASN A 183 -1.35 -8.67 34.56
CA ASN A 183 -1.58 -10.04 34.12
C ASN A 183 -3.01 -10.23 33.59
N VAL A 184 -3.46 -9.31 32.78
CA VAL A 184 -4.75 -9.39 32.10
C VAL A 184 -4.66 -10.46 31.02
N ARG A 185 -5.67 -11.34 30.99
CA ARG A 185 -5.80 -12.40 29.98
C ARG A 185 -7.23 -12.39 29.47
N VAL A 186 -7.39 -12.29 28.16
CA VAL A 186 -8.69 -12.31 27.50
C VAL A 186 -8.80 -13.54 26.62
N GLU A 187 -9.78 -14.40 26.92
CA GLU A 187 -10.13 -15.56 26.10
C GLU A 187 -11.28 -15.14 25.17
N LEU A 188 -11.04 -15.13 23.87
CA LEU A 188 -12.06 -14.79 22.86
C LEU A 188 -12.99 -15.96 22.53
N PRO A 189 -14.21 -15.73 22.03
CA PRO A 189 -15.22 -16.78 21.82
C PRO A 189 -14.99 -17.66 20.57
N ASP A 190 -13.81 -17.67 19.99
CA ASP A 190 -13.52 -18.45 18.76
C ASP A 190 -13.59 -19.96 19.02
N ARG A 191 -14.26 -20.68 18.08
CA ARG A 191 -14.48 -22.14 18.21
C ARG A 191 -13.21 -22.96 17.91
N ASP A 192 -12.28 -22.44 17.11
CA ASP A 192 -11.19 -23.22 16.52
C ASP A 192 -9.80 -22.93 17.08
N ALA A 193 -9.62 -21.90 17.88
CA ALA A 193 -8.35 -21.60 18.54
C ALA A 193 -8.58 -20.94 19.89
N LYS A 194 -7.80 -21.34 20.88
CA LYS A 194 -7.68 -20.60 22.14
C LYS A 194 -6.95 -19.30 21.85
N MET A 195 -7.68 -18.30 21.37
CA MET A 195 -7.12 -16.97 21.24
C MET A 195 -7.02 -16.36 22.63
N GLU A 196 -5.81 -16.07 23.02
CA GLU A 196 -5.46 -15.50 24.29
C GLU A 196 -4.72 -14.19 24.08
N VAL A 197 -5.28 -13.11 24.61
CA VAL A 197 -4.62 -11.82 24.68
C VAL A 197 -4.18 -11.58 26.11
N THR A 198 -2.92 -11.23 26.31
CA THR A 198 -2.35 -10.92 27.62
C THR A 198 -1.92 -9.47 27.66
N GLY A 199 -1.96 -8.86 28.84
CA GLY A 199 -1.54 -7.46 28.94
C GLY A 199 -1.69 -6.87 30.33
N GLU A 200 -1.52 -5.55 30.37
CA GLU A 200 -1.70 -4.70 31.54
C GLU A 200 -2.37 -3.39 31.14
N CYS A 201 -3.12 -2.81 32.06
CA CYS A 201 -3.81 -1.53 31.87
C CYS A 201 -3.80 -0.74 33.17
N GLU A 202 -3.62 0.57 33.05
CA GLU A 202 -3.74 1.54 34.13
C GLU A 202 -4.79 2.59 33.75
N VAL A 203 -5.70 2.87 34.68
CA VAL A 203 -6.72 3.91 34.53
C VAL A 203 -6.52 4.90 35.67
N ASP A 204 -5.97 6.06 35.37
CA ASP A 204 -5.81 7.16 36.31
C ASP A 204 -7.00 8.12 36.16
N ILE A 205 -7.95 8.01 37.08
CA ILE A 205 -9.18 8.78 37.03
C ILE A 205 -8.95 10.29 37.30
N PRO A 206 -8.15 10.68 38.32
CA PRO A 206 -7.82 12.09 38.53
C PRO A 206 -7.09 12.73 37.35
N ALA A 207 -6.20 12.02 36.71
CA ALA A 207 -5.48 12.53 35.55
C ALA A 207 -6.29 12.39 34.25
N GLN A 208 -7.42 11.69 34.26
CA GLN A 208 -8.20 11.34 33.07
C GLN A 208 -7.34 10.63 32.02
N HIS A 209 -6.53 9.70 32.46
CA HIS A 209 -5.55 9.00 31.64
C HIS A 209 -5.78 7.49 31.67
N VAL A 210 -5.68 6.86 30.52
CA VAL A 210 -5.73 5.40 30.35
C VAL A 210 -4.55 4.96 29.54
N GLY A 211 -3.74 4.06 30.11
CA GLY A 211 -2.58 3.53 29.43
C GLY A 211 -2.46 2.02 29.61
N GLY A 212 -1.81 1.35 28.68
CA GLY A 212 -1.61 -0.08 28.80
C GLY A 212 -0.89 -0.72 27.64
N SER A 213 -0.68 -2.02 27.79
CA SER A 213 -0.13 -2.86 26.74
C SER A 213 -0.88 -4.18 26.69
N VAL A 214 -1.12 -4.66 25.48
CA VAL A 214 -1.71 -5.97 25.21
C VAL A 214 -0.90 -6.67 24.14
N HIS A 215 -0.75 -7.99 24.28
CA HIS A 215 -0.06 -8.84 23.33
C HIS A 215 -0.84 -10.13 23.16
N GLY A 216 -0.93 -10.61 21.94
CA GLY A 216 -1.66 -11.83 21.64
C GLY A 216 -1.75 -12.11 20.16
N GLN A 217 -2.49 -13.16 19.85
CA GLN A 217 -2.76 -13.55 18.48
C GLN A 217 -4.20 -13.20 18.12
N ALA A 218 -4.38 -12.51 17.00
CA ALA A 218 -5.69 -12.13 16.48
C ALA A 218 -5.90 -12.72 15.09
N ARG A 219 -7.11 -13.22 14.82
CA ARG A 219 -7.54 -13.58 13.46
C ARG A 219 -8.25 -12.39 12.82
N GLN A 220 -8.01 -12.17 11.53
CA GLN A 220 -8.66 -11.09 10.78
C GLN A 220 -10.18 -10.98 11.00
N PRO A 221 -10.98 -12.08 11.03
CA PRO A 221 -12.43 -11.99 11.27
C PRO A 221 -12.80 -11.39 12.63
N ASN A 222 -11.90 -11.40 13.61
CA ASN A 222 -12.16 -10.88 14.95
C ASN A 222 -11.76 -9.41 15.11
N ILE A 223 -10.91 -8.90 14.24
CA ILE A 223 -10.45 -7.51 14.29
C ILE A 223 -11.57 -6.56 13.86
N ARG A 224 -12.31 -6.90 12.81
CA ARG A 224 -13.38 -6.05 12.28
C ARG A 224 -14.53 -5.81 13.28
N PRO A 225 -15.10 -6.83 13.95
CA PRO A 225 -16.09 -6.60 15.00
C PRO A 225 -15.59 -5.75 16.16
N MET A 226 -14.31 -5.90 16.52
CA MET A 226 -13.68 -5.09 17.57
C MET A 226 -13.59 -3.62 17.15
N LEU A 227 -13.16 -3.33 15.94
CA LEU A 227 -13.11 -1.97 15.41
C LEU A 227 -14.51 -1.37 15.25
N GLN A 228 -15.48 -2.18 14.84
CA GLN A 228 -16.86 -1.78 14.75
C GLN A 228 -17.44 -1.39 16.11
N ALA A 229 -17.12 -2.16 17.15
CA ALA A 229 -17.54 -1.85 18.53
C ALA A 229 -16.87 -0.58 19.08
N LEU A 230 -15.70 -0.22 18.57
CA LEU A 230 -14.97 1.01 18.89
C LEU A 230 -15.31 2.17 17.93
N ASP A 231 -16.22 1.93 16.98
CA ASP A 231 -16.61 2.85 15.89
C ASP A 231 -15.44 3.37 15.02
N ILE A 232 -14.38 2.57 14.90
CA ILE A 232 -13.20 2.89 14.09
C ILE A 232 -13.42 2.35 12.68
N THR A 233 -14.29 3.01 11.89
CA THR A 233 -14.66 2.55 10.54
C THR A 233 -13.60 2.86 9.47
N ASN A 234 -12.81 3.90 9.68
CA ASN A 234 -11.79 4.35 8.71
C ASN A 234 -10.67 3.32 8.45
N CYS A 235 -10.45 2.39 9.39
CA CYS A 235 -9.48 1.31 9.23
C CYS A 235 -9.98 0.11 8.41
N TYR A 236 -11.27 0.06 8.06
CA TYR A 236 -11.85 -1.09 7.35
C TYR A 236 -11.20 -1.32 6.00
N GLN A 237 -10.96 -0.27 5.22
CA GLN A 237 -10.31 -0.39 3.91
C GLN A 237 -8.92 -1.03 4.01
N PHE A 238 -8.15 -0.68 5.04
CA PHE A 238 -6.84 -1.28 5.28
C PHE A 238 -6.95 -2.76 5.67
N ILE A 239 -7.91 -3.11 6.54
CA ILE A 239 -8.09 -4.50 6.99
C ILE A 239 -8.68 -5.36 5.88
N ASP A 240 -9.65 -4.85 5.13
CA ASP A 240 -10.28 -5.55 4.01
C ASP A 240 -9.32 -5.76 2.84
N ALA A 241 -8.24 -4.97 2.76
CA ALA A 241 -7.16 -5.17 1.82
C ALA A 241 -6.35 -6.46 2.08
N PHE A 242 -6.36 -6.95 3.34
CA PHE A 242 -5.79 -8.26 3.67
C PHE A 242 -6.81 -9.35 3.42
N THR A 243 -6.44 -10.34 2.65
CA THR A 243 -7.29 -11.50 2.32
C THR A 243 -6.56 -12.81 2.57
N GLY A 244 -7.31 -13.88 2.89
CA GLY A 244 -6.74 -15.22 3.01
C GLY A 244 -5.75 -15.42 4.16
N VAL A 245 -5.70 -14.51 5.14
CA VAL A 245 -4.88 -14.67 6.35
C VAL A 245 -5.53 -15.74 7.23
N THR A 246 -5.10 -16.98 7.09
CA THR A 246 -5.64 -18.14 7.82
C THR A 246 -4.94 -18.36 9.15
N THR A 247 -3.69 -17.93 9.27
CA THR A 247 -2.90 -18.01 10.49
C THR A 247 -3.24 -16.84 11.41
N PRO A 248 -3.29 -17.05 12.73
CA PRO A 248 -3.40 -15.94 13.67
C PRO A 248 -2.21 -14.99 13.51
N VAL A 249 -2.51 -13.70 13.43
CA VAL A 249 -1.48 -12.64 13.41
C VAL A 249 -0.99 -12.42 14.83
N ASP A 250 0.31 -12.53 15.05
CA ASP A 250 0.93 -12.12 16.30
C ASP A 250 1.00 -10.59 16.36
N ALA A 251 0.42 -10.02 17.40
CA ALA A 251 0.25 -8.58 17.52
C ALA A 251 0.48 -8.08 18.93
N GLY A 252 1.28 -7.04 19.06
CA GLY A 252 1.43 -6.24 20.27
C GLY A 252 0.76 -4.87 20.08
N CYS A 253 0.04 -4.41 21.11
CA CYS A 253 -0.55 -3.09 21.13
C CYS A 253 -0.17 -2.39 22.43
N ARG A 254 0.35 -1.17 22.34
CA ARG A 254 0.49 -0.24 23.45
C ARG A 254 -0.39 0.96 23.17
N PHE A 255 -1.13 1.39 24.15
CA PHE A 255 -2.01 2.55 24.04
C PHE A 255 -1.81 3.50 25.21
N ASP A 256 -1.96 4.77 24.94
CA ASP A 256 -1.85 5.85 25.88
C ASP A 256 -2.89 6.91 25.48
N VAL A 257 -3.88 7.12 26.34
CA VAL A 257 -5.04 7.97 26.06
C VAL A 257 -5.15 9.01 27.18
N ASN A 258 -4.98 10.26 26.84
CA ASN A 258 -5.22 11.36 27.75
C ASN A 258 -6.50 12.09 27.34
N LEU A 259 -7.57 11.84 28.11
CA LEU A 259 -8.90 12.41 27.83
C LEU A 259 -8.97 13.92 28.11
N ARG A 260 -8.09 14.45 28.99
CA ARG A 260 -8.08 15.87 29.34
C ARG A 260 -7.64 16.77 28.18
N ASN A 261 -6.68 16.33 27.39
CA ASN A 261 -6.14 17.09 26.26
C ASN A 261 -6.44 16.42 24.91
N SER A 262 -7.30 15.38 24.91
CA SER A 262 -7.66 14.62 23.70
C SER A 262 -6.45 14.10 22.92
N ASP A 263 -5.39 13.67 23.65
CA ASP A 263 -4.21 13.05 23.03
C ASP A 263 -4.36 11.52 23.13
N LEU A 264 -4.39 10.87 21.97
CA LEU A 264 -4.47 9.42 21.82
C LEU A 264 -3.21 8.95 21.11
N ARG A 265 -2.50 8.00 21.70
CA ARG A 265 -1.39 7.31 21.05
C ARG A 265 -1.60 5.81 21.10
N ILE A 266 -1.49 5.16 19.92
CA ILE A 266 -1.57 3.71 19.78
C ILE A 266 -0.32 3.26 19.02
N PHE A 267 0.40 2.34 19.60
CA PHE A 267 1.53 1.67 18.96
C PHE A 267 1.18 0.20 18.75
N LEU A 268 1.16 -0.23 17.49
CA LEU A 268 0.92 -1.61 17.09
C LEU A 268 2.21 -2.22 16.54
N ASP A 269 2.49 -3.44 16.97
CA ASP A 269 3.55 -4.28 16.42
C ASP A 269 2.89 -5.50 15.79
N LEU A 270 3.03 -5.68 14.47
CA LEU A 270 2.25 -6.62 13.68
C LEU A 270 3.18 -7.57 12.91
N HIS A 271 2.91 -8.88 13.04
CA HIS A 271 3.66 -9.94 12.36
C HIS A 271 2.71 -10.90 11.62
N PRO A 272 2.08 -10.47 10.52
CA PRO A 272 1.25 -11.36 9.71
C PRO A 272 2.10 -12.38 8.95
N THR A 273 1.59 -13.61 8.87
CA THR A 273 2.19 -14.70 8.10
C THR A 273 1.15 -15.27 7.14
N GLY A 274 1.51 -15.38 5.88
CA GLY A 274 0.61 -15.85 4.82
C GLY A 274 -0.50 -14.85 4.46
N GLY A 275 -1.36 -15.26 3.53
CA GLY A 275 -2.43 -14.42 3.00
C GLY A 275 -1.98 -13.51 1.87
N ALA A 276 -2.77 -12.50 1.57
CA ALA A 276 -2.45 -11.51 0.55
C ALA A 276 -2.87 -10.10 1.01
N TYR A 277 -2.12 -9.09 0.59
CA TYR A 277 -2.48 -7.68 0.71
C TYR A 277 -2.81 -7.12 -0.67
N ARG A 278 -4.05 -6.65 -0.88
CA ARG A 278 -4.55 -6.18 -2.19
C ARG A 278 -4.28 -7.16 -3.33
N GLY A 279 -4.44 -8.46 -3.04
CA GLY A 279 -4.19 -9.54 -4.01
C GLY A 279 -2.72 -9.94 -4.18
N VAL A 280 -1.78 -9.23 -3.57
CA VAL A 280 -0.35 -9.58 -3.59
C VAL A 280 -0.09 -10.61 -2.49
N PRO A 281 0.31 -11.85 -2.83
CA PRO A 281 0.48 -12.92 -1.86
C PRO A 281 1.72 -12.68 -0.98
N LEU A 282 1.52 -12.68 0.33
CA LEU A 282 2.56 -12.47 1.34
C LEU A 282 3.03 -13.81 1.90
N GLU A 283 4.32 -13.99 2.08
CA GLU A 283 4.89 -15.05 2.89
C GLU A 283 4.94 -14.62 4.36
N THR A 284 5.58 -13.48 4.61
CA THR A 284 5.63 -12.83 5.93
C THR A 284 5.65 -11.33 5.76
N ALA A 285 5.08 -10.62 6.73
CA ALA A 285 5.30 -9.20 6.86
C ALA A 285 5.50 -8.85 8.33
N GLN A 286 6.28 -7.80 8.57
CA GLN A 286 6.41 -7.20 9.89
C GLN A 286 6.41 -5.68 9.74
N GLY A 287 5.86 -5.02 10.71
CA GLY A 287 5.84 -3.56 10.73
C GLY A 287 5.20 -3.01 11.98
N ASN A 288 5.67 -1.84 12.36
CA ASN A 288 5.11 -1.08 13.47
C ASN A 288 4.14 -0.03 12.91
N VAL A 289 3.05 0.19 13.62
CA VAL A 289 2.13 1.28 13.34
C VAL A 289 2.05 2.16 14.59
N ASP A 290 2.52 3.39 14.49
CA ASP A 290 2.40 4.40 15.56
C ASP A 290 1.37 5.44 15.12
N VAL A 291 0.23 5.43 15.78
CA VAL A 291 -0.88 6.36 15.55
C VAL A 291 -0.92 7.35 16.68
N ARG A 292 -0.84 8.62 16.38
CA ARG A 292 -1.09 9.69 17.33
C ARG A 292 -2.16 10.61 16.80
N VAL A 293 -3.23 10.79 17.55
CA VAL A 293 -4.31 11.74 17.29
C VAL A 293 -4.35 12.75 18.45
N PHE A 294 -4.35 14.03 18.14
CA PHE A 294 -4.33 15.08 19.14
C PHE A 294 -5.04 16.34 18.63
N VAL A 295 -5.57 17.12 19.55
CA VAL A 295 -6.22 18.40 19.23
C VAL A 295 -5.22 19.54 19.43
N ARG A 296 -5.08 20.39 18.44
CA ARG A 296 -4.29 21.61 18.50
C ARG A 296 -4.98 22.72 17.73
N ASP A 297 -5.08 23.91 18.33
CA ASP A 297 -5.67 25.10 17.69
C ASP A 297 -7.10 24.86 17.15
N HIS A 298 -7.92 24.07 17.87
CA HIS A 298 -9.26 23.61 17.50
C HIS A 298 -9.34 22.63 16.31
N TYR A 299 -8.19 22.17 15.78
CA TYR A 299 -8.13 21.16 14.74
C TYR A 299 -7.73 19.80 15.31
N GLN A 300 -8.35 18.77 14.81
CA GLN A 300 -7.91 17.40 15.06
C GLN A 300 -6.74 17.09 14.13
N ASN A 301 -5.59 16.81 14.69
CA ASN A 301 -4.39 16.45 13.97
C ASN A 301 -4.12 14.95 14.12
N ALA A 302 -3.55 14.33 13.11
CA ALA A 302 -3.18 12.92 13.15
C ALA A 302 -1.80 12.71 12.53
N ASN A 303 -0.97 11.94 13.24
CA ASN A 303 0.29 11.44 12.74
C ASN A 303 0.24 9.91 12.78
N ILE A 304 0.37 9.28 11.62
CA ILE A 304 0.37 7.83 11.51
C ILE A 304 1.68 7.41 10.83
N THR A 305 2.52 6.71 11.57
CA THR A 305 3.76 6.14 11.03
C THR A 305 3.57 4.63 10.86
N VAL A 306 3.76 4.14 9.66
CA VAL A 306 3.77 2.71 9.34
C VAL A 306 5.18 2.33 8.93
N GLY A 307 5.85 1.56 9.77
CA GLY A 307 7.23 1.15 9.50
C GLY A 307 8.16 1.16 10.73
N PRO A 308 9.38 0.63 10.55
CA PRO A 308 9.87 0.06 9.28
C PRO A 308 9.07 -1.18 8.88
N ILE A 309 8.59 -1.19 7.63
CA ILE A 309 7.92 -2.34 7.04
C ILE A 309 8.98 -3.24 6.42
N VAL A 310 8.88 -4.54 6.64
CA VAL A 310 9.61 -5.57 5.90
C VAL A 310 8.60 -6.63 5.50
N ALA A 311 8.31 -6.72 4.20
CA ALA A 311 7.40 -7.71 3.64
C ALA A 311 8.15 -8.63 2.68
N HIS A 312 8.01 -9.94 2.89
CA HIS A 312 8.45 -10.99 1.98
C HIS A 312 7.24 -11.48 1.20
N ILE A 313 7.33 -11.42 -0.12
CA ILE A 313 6.27 -11.82 -1.03
C ILE A 313 6.49 -13.28 -1.41
N ALA A 314 5.42 -14.01 -1.70
CA ALA A 314 5.49 -15.46 -1.96
C ALA A 314 6.34 -15.84 -3.22
N ASP A 315 6.64 -14.87 -4.09
CA ASP A 315 7.56 -15.04 -5.24
C ASP A 315 9.04 -14.88 -4.87
N GLY A 316 9.36 -14.66 -3.59
CA GLY A 316 10.71 -14.42 -3.07
C GLY A 316 11.17 -12.98 -3.15
N SER A 317 10.35 -12.07 -3.64
CA SER A 317 10.64 -10.63 -3.65
C SER A 317 10.37 -9.98 -2.30
N THR A 318 10.87 -8.74 -2.12
CA THR A 318 10.76 -8.01 -0.85
C THR A 318 10.29 -6.58 -1.07
N MET A 319 9.58 -6.07 -0.07
CA MET A 319 9.26 -4.65 0.05
C MET A 319 9.65 -4.16 1.44
N THR A 320 10.33 -3.02 1.50
CA THR A 320 10.75 -2.39 2.76
C THR A 320 10.49 -0.89 2.70
N GLY A 321 10.38 -0.23 3.85
CA GLY A 321 10.26 1.23 3.93
C GLY A 321 9.45 1.70 5.11
N THR A 322 9.28 3.00 5.20
CA THR A 322 8.44 3.67 6.20
C THR A 322 7.51 4.65 5.50
N ILE A 323 6.24 4.62 5.88
CA ILE A 323 5.22 5.55 5.39
C ILE A 323 4.74 6.36 6.58
N LEU A 324 4.75 7.67 6.45
CA LEU A 324 4.26 8.60 7.46
C LEU A 324 3.09 9.40 6.85
N TYR A 325 1.93 9.30 7.45
CA TYR A 325 0.81 10.19 7.17
C TYR A 325 0.75 11.26 8.25
N GLU A 326 0.71 12.51 7.84
CA GLU A 326 0.57 13.67 8.72
C GLU A 326 -0.63 14.50 8.26
N ASN A 327 -1.58 14.71 9.16
CA ASN A 327 -2.67 15.66 8.94
C ASN A 327 -2.53 16.79 9.97
N THR A 328 -2.33 18.01 9.48
CA THR A 328 -2.23 19.20 10.30
C THR A 328 -3.13 20.29 9.72
N ASN A 329 -4.08 20.78 10.51
CA ASN A 329 -5.03 21.80 10.10
C ASN A 329 -5.77 21.45 8.78
N ASP A 330 -6.29 20.21 8.72
CA ASP A 330 -6.99 19.63 7.57
C ASP A 330 -6.17 19.45 6.29
N ILE A 331 -4.85 19.65 6.36
CA ILE A 331 -3.95 19.39 5.24
C ILE A 331 -3.21 18.08 5.51
N GLY A 332 -3.50 17.06 4.68
CA GLY A 332 -2.89 15.74 4.78
C GLY A 332 -1.69 15.58 3.84
N TYR A 333 -0.62 14.97 4.37
CA TYR A 333 0.58 14.60 3.61
C TYR A 333 0.94 13.14 3.86
N VAL A 334 1.43 12.47 2.81
CA VAL A 334 2.03 11.14 2.90
C VAL A 334 3.51 11.25 2.57
N THR A 335 4.36 10.90 3.53
CA THR A 335 5.82 10.88 3.36
C THR A 335 6.29 9.43 3.23
N PHE A 336 7.08 9.16 2.21
CA PHE A 336 7.77 7.89 1.97
C PHE A 336 9.23 8.04 2.38
N ARG A 337 9.77 7.08 3.14
CA ARG A 337 11.17 7.07 3.57
C ARG A 337 11.79 5.71 3.33
N ASP A 338 12.92 5.69 2.64
CA ASP A 338 13.71 4.48 2.36
C ASP A 338 12.87 3.34 1.77
N VAL A 339 11.83 3.66 0.98
CA VAL A 339 11.00 2.64 0.34
C VAL A 339 11.81 1.95 -0.73
N ARG A 340 11.90 0.63 -0.64
CA ARG A 340 12.55 -0.23 -1.62
C ARG A 340 11.67 -1.43 -1.92
N SER A 341 11.54 -1.74 -3.20
CA SER A 341 10.78 -2.90 -3.68
C SER A 341 11.60 -3.66 -4.72
N THR A 342 11.55 -4.99 -4.62
CA THR A 342 12.09 -5.91 -5.64
C THR A 342 11.00 -6.76 -6.27
N THR A 343 9.72 -6.42 -6.04
CA THR A 343 8.58 -7.16 -6.59
C THR A 343 8.24 -6.72 -8.01
N SER A 344 7.35 -7.47 -8.68
CA SER A 344 6.86 -7.08 -9.99
C SER A 344 6.21 -5.71 -9.98
N LEU A 345 6.26 -5.00 -11.10
CA LEU A 345 5.65 -3.67 -11.23
C LEU A 345 4.14 -3.71 -10.91
N SER A 346 3.44 -4.76 -11.36
CA SER A 346 2.01 -4.95 -11.05
C SER A 346 1.73 -5.13 -9.56
N ASN A 347 2.57 -5.88 -8.84
CA ASN A 347 2.43 -6.03 -7.39
C ASN A 347 2.72 -4.71 -6.66
N ALA A 348 3.77 -3.98 -7.09
CA ALA A 348 4.10 -2.68 -6.49
C ALA A 348 2.95 -1.66 -6.64
N LEU A 349 2.33 -1.60 -7.83
CA LEU A 349 1.16 -0.75 -8.10
C LEU A 349 -0.07 -1.18 -7.29
N ALA A 350 -0.33 -2.51 -7.20
CA ALA A 350 -1.44 -3.04 -6.43
C ALA A 350 -1.31 -2.68 -4.94
N VAL A 351 -0.11 -2.82 -4.35
CA VAL A 351 0.15 -2.43 -2.96
C VAL A 351 -0.07 -0.93 -2.75
N ALA A 352 0.36 -0.11 -3.72
CA ALA A 352 0.20 1.34 -3.66
C ALA A 352 -1.22 1.84 -3.96
N ASP A 353 -2.16 0.95 -4.31
CA ASP A 353 -3.52 1.30 -4.76
C ASP A 353 -3.55 2.19 -6.02
N VAL A 354 -2.56 2.03 -6.86
CA VAL A 354 -2.47 2.75 -8.12
C VAL A 354 -3.09 1.90 -9.22
N LEU A 355 -4.17 2.39 -9.80
CA LEU A 355 -4.79 1.75 -10.96
C LEU A 355 -3.85 1.94 -12.17
N ASN A 356 -3.46 0.83 -12.78
CA ASN A 356 -2.79 0.89 -14.08
C ASN A 356 -3.86 1.09 -15.16
N ASP A 357 -3.99 2.31 -15.65
CA ASP A 357 -4.91 2.70 -16.73
C ASP A 357 -4.32 2.43 -18.14
N GLY A 358 -3.24 1.64 -18.22
CA GLY A 358 -2.50 1.38 -19.45
C GLY A 358 -1.32 2.33 -19.70
N THR A 359 -1.15 3.37 -18.89
CA THR A 359 -0.04 4.35 -19.03
C THR A 359 1.33 3.67 -18.92
N LEU A 360 1.44 2.63 -18.10
CA LEU A 360 2.69 1.88 -17.88
C LEU A 360 2.84 0.64 -18.77
N ASP A 361 1.89 0.36 -19.67
CA ASP A 361 1.96 -0.81 -20.57
C ASP A 361 3.13 -0.73 -21.56
N CYS A 362 3.65 0.48 -21.79
CA CYS A 362 4.87 0.68 -22.57
C CYS A 362 6.12 0.08 -21.90
N LEU A 363 6.10 -0.11 -20.58
CA LEU A 363 7.19 -0.66 -19.79
C LEU A 363 6.82 -2.06 -19.28
N GLN A 364 7.48 -3.07 -19.81
CA GLN A 364 7.23 -4.48 -19.52
C GLN A 364 8.49 -5.15 -18.97
N PRO A 365 8.80 -5.03 -17.68
CA PRO A 365 9.90 -5.76 -17.08
C PRO A 365 9.64 -7.27 -17.14
N GLU A 366 10.58 -8.03 -17.67
CA GLU A 366 10.56 -9.51 -17.67
C GLU A 366 11.16 -10.07 -16.37
N THR A 367 12.03 -9.30 -15.74
CA THR A 367 12.55 -9.56 -14.39
C THR A 367 11.96 -8.56 -13.41
N PRO A 368 11.68 -8.95 -12.16
CA PRO A 368 11.18 -8.01 -11.16
C PRO A 368 12.09 -6.80 -11.03
N PRO A 369 11.55 -5.58 -11.12
CA PRO A 369 12.34 -4.36 -11.01
C PRO A 369 12.76 -4.10 -9.57
N THR A 370 13.90 -3.41 -9.41
CA THR A 370 14.24 -2.74 -8.15
C THR A 370 13.74 -1.31 -8.23
N ILE A 371 12.88 -0.94 -7.28
CA ILE A 371 12.30 0.40 -7.18
C ILE A 371 12.73 0.99 -5.84
N THR A 372 13.22 2.23 -5.85
CA THR A 372 13.42 3.02 -4.62
C THR A 372 12.54 4.26 -4.69
N LEU A 373 12.05 4.72 -3.54
CA LEU A 373 11.16 5.87 -3.46
C LEU A 373 11.35 6.60 -2.13
N ASP A 374 11.56 7.91 -2.20
CA ASP A 374 11.60 8.83 -1.08
C ASP A 374 10.85 10.12 -1.42
N GLY A 375 10.21 10.74 -0.42
CA GLY A 375 9.59 12.06 -0.60
C GLY A 375 8.22 12.19 0.02
N ILE A 376 7.46 13.18 -0.46
CA ILE A 376 6.20 13.60 0.11
C ILE A 376 5.13 13.84 -0.98
N LEU A 377 3.91 13.43 -0.69
CA LEU A 377 2.71 13.69 -1.50
C LEU A 377 1.64 14.36 -0.65
N ALA A 378 1.03 15.41 -1.17
CA ALA A 378 -0.19 15.97 -0.61
C ALA A 378 -1.38 15.07 -0.92
N VAL A 379 -2.23 14.84 0.08
CA VAL A 379 -3.48 14.06 -0.08
C VAL A 379 -4.52 14.88 -0.84
N ASP A 380 -4.59 16.19 -0.56
CA ASP A 380 -5.48 17.09 -1.26
C ASP A 380 -4.84 17.61 -2.56
N PRO A 381 -5.50 17.45 -3.73
CA PRO A 381 -5.03 17.99 -5.00
C PRO A 381 -4.76 19.51 -4.98
N ALA A 382 -5.45 20.28 -4.15
CA ALA A 382 -5.20 21.71 -4.00
C ALA A 382 -3.78 22.03 -3.50
N HIS A 383 -3.16 21.10 -2.78
CA HIS A 383 -1.81 21.20 -2.22
C HIS A 383 -0.77 20.39 -3.01
N ALA A 384 -1.16 19.80 -4.13
CA ALA A 384 -0.27 18.95 -4.93
C ALA A 384 0.95 19.71 -5.51
N HIS A 385 0.96 21.03 -5.49
CA HIS A 385 2.13 21.85 -5.82
C HIS A 385 3.33 21.60 -4.86
N THR A 386 3.08 21.01 -3.68
CA THR A 386 4.13 20.60 -2.71
C THR A 386 4.67 19.20 -2.96
N ASN A 387 4.10 18.44 -3.89
CA ASN A 387 4.53 17.08 -4.19
C ASN A 387 6.00 17.03 -4.58
N HIS A 388 6.71 16.13 -3.94
CA HIS A 388 8.13 15.90 -4.12
C HIS A 388 8.44 14.43 -3.87
N LEU A 389 8.65 13.65 -4.93
CA LEU A 389 9.13 12.28 -4.84
C LEU A 389 10.39 12.12 -5.65
N ASP A 390 11.38 11.46 -5.10
CA ASP A 390 12.59 11.02 -5.78
C ASP A 390 12.67 9.50 -5.74
N GLY A 391 13.09 8.89 -6.83
CA GLY A 391 13.20 7.45 -6.89
C GLY A 391 14.07 6.96 -8.02
N THR A 392 14.33 5.66 -8.00
CA THR A 392 15.03 4.95 -9.05
C THR A 392 14.24 3.73 -9.49
N LEU A 393 14.38 3.38 -10.75
CA LEU A 393 13.83 2.16 -11.32
C LEU A 393 14.94 1.44 -12.07
N ALA A 394 15.16 0.16 -11.77
CA ALA A 394 16.14 -0.66 -12.46
C ALA A 394 15.60 -2.07 -12.69
N PHE A 395 15.93 -2.69 -13.80
CA PHE A 395 15.62 -4.09 -14.09
C PHE A 395 16.68 -4.72 -15.02
N ASP A 396 16.85 -6.03 -14.92
CA ASP A 396 17.85 -6.73 -15.73
C ASP A 396 17.37 -7.04 -17.15
N ARG A 397 16.10 -7.38 -17.33
CA ARG A 397 15.48 -7.67 -18.64
C ARG A 397 14.05 -7.15 -18.69
N GLY A 398 13.68 -6.65 -19.87
CA GLY A 398 12.32 -6.15 -20.12
C GLY A 398 12.19 -5.54 -21.50
N ARG A 399 11.07 -4.87 -21.72
CA ARG A 399 10.78 -4.15 -22.97
C ARG A 399 10.29 -2.75 -22.66
N PHE A 400 10.69 -1.81 -23.50
CA PHE A 400 10.15 -0.45 -23.50
C PHE A 400 9.63 -0.12 -24.91
N PHE A 401 8.33 0.12 -25.04
CA PHE A 401 7.64 0.20 -26.34
C PHE A 401 7.97 -0.98 -27.27
N GLY A 402 8.06 -2.19 -26.72
CA GLY A 402 8.40 -3.39 -27.45
C GLY A 402 9.90 -3.58 -27.73
N ILE A 403 10.74 -2.55 -27.52
CA ILE A 403 12.20 -2.62 -27.69
C ILE A 403 12.79 -3.45 -26.54
N PRO A 404 13.51 -4.54 -26.82
CA PRO A 404 14.10 -5.36 -25.78
C PRO A 404 15.27 -4.64 -25.11
N LEU A 405 15.26 -4.62 -23.78
CA LEU A 405 16.27 -3.95 -22.95
C LEU A 405 16.91 -4.94 -21.98
N VAL A 406 18.17 -4.74 -21.70
CA VAL A 406 18.90 -5.39 -20.62
C VAL A 406 19.60 -4.35 -19.76
N LYS A 407 19.65 -4.60 -18.43
CA LYS A 407 20.28 -3.70 -17.46
C LYS A 407 19.78 -2.24 -17.58
N ALA A 408 18.47 -2.07 -17.63
CA ALA A 408 17.88 -0.74 -17.67
C ALA A 408 17.87 -0.09 -16.28
N HIS A 409 18.17 1.19 -16.23
CA HIS A 409 18.14 2.03 -15.03
C HIS A 409 17.69 3.44 -15.38
N THR A 410 16.90 4.06 -14.51
CA THR A 410 16.55 5.48 -14.59
C THR A 410 16.29 6.05 -13.19
N THR A 411 16.57 7.33 -13.03
CA THR A 411 16.13 8.13 -11.87
C THR A 411 14.88 8.89 -12.26
N PHE A 412 13.89 8.92 -11.38
CA PHE A 412 12.69 9.73 -11.60
C PHE A 412 12.46 10.70 -10.44
N GLN A 413 11.89 11.84 -10.78
CA GLN A 413 11.57 12.90 -9.83
C GLN A 413 10.17 13.45 -10.15
N LEU A 414 9.24 13.27 -9.21
CA LEU A 414 7.95 13.95 -9.25
C LEU A 414 8.08 15.30 -8.53
N ARG A 415 7.67 16.36 -9.21
CA ARG A 415 7.59 17.71 -8.65
C ARG A 415 6.28 18.35 -9.10
N SER A 416 5.45 18.77 -8.15
CA SER A 416 4.14 19.33 -8.47
C SER A 416 3.35 18.39 -9.42
N ASP A 417 3.03 18.85 -10.61
CA ASP A 417 2.22 18.18 -11.61
C ASP A 417 3.04 17.58 -12.78
N TYR A 418 4.34 17.33 -12.58
CA TYR A 418 5.18 16.69 -13.59
C TYR A 418 6.17 15.69 -12.98
N THR A 419 6.52 14.66 -13.75
CA THR A 419 7.55 13.69 -13.44
C THR A 419 8.66 13.75 -14.48
N THR A 420 9.88 13.97 -14.04
CA THR A 420 11.08 13.88 -14.90
C THR A 420 11.76 12.53 -14.71
N PHE A 421 12.27 12.00 -15.82
CA PHE A 421 13.13 10.82 -15.85
C PHE A 421 14.49 11.27 -16.35
N THR A 422 15.53 11.02 -15.57
CA THR A 422 16.91 11.41 -15.88
C THR A 422 17.83 10.21 -15.80
N ASP A 423 18.97 10.34 -16.46
CA ASP A 423 20.01 9.30 -16.45
C ASP A 423 19.47 7.91 -16.86
N ALA A 424 18.46 7.91 -17.77
CA ALA A 424 17.96 6.66 -18.31
C ALA A 424 19.05 6.01 -19.18
N VAL A 425 19.45 4.81 -18.79
CA VAL A 425 20.47 4.03 -19.49
C VAL A 425 19.96 2.60 -19.63
N ALA A 426 20.10 2.04 -20.81
CA ALA A 426 19.83 0.63 -21.03
C ALA A 426 20.81 0.04 -22.06
N SER A 427 21.10 -1.24 -21.95
CA SER A 427 21.81 -2.00 -22.96
C SER A 427 20.84 -2.80 -23.82
N MET A 428 21.26 -3.14 -25.04
CA MET A 428 20.50 -3.99 -25.94
C MET A 428 21.02 -5.45 -25.90
N PRO A 429 20.17 -6.47 -26.14
CA PRO A 429 20.58 -7.88 -26.05
C PRO A 429 21.77 -8.24 -26.94
N HIS A 430 21.82 -7.74 -28.18
CA HIS A 430 22.89 -8.02 -29.15
C HIS A 430 23.93 -6.90 -29.26
N GLY A 431 24.04 -6.08 -28.17
CA GLY A 431 24.98 -4.96 -28.05
C GLY A 431 24.40 -3.63 -28.48
N GLY A 432 25.06 -2.58 -28.03
CA GLY A 432 24.59 -1.21 -28.13
C GLY A 432 23.92 -0.73 -26.85
N SER A 433 23.69 0.57 -26.78
CA SER A 433 23.12 1.23 -25.61
C SER A 433 22.10 2.30 -26.01
N LEU A 434 21.17 2.50 -25.12
CA LEU A 434 20.23 3.63 -25.12
C LEU A 434 20.52 4.52 -23.93
N THR A 435 20.55 5.82 -24.15
CA THR A 435 20.57 6.82 -23.05
C THR A 435 19.49 7.84 -23.34
N GLY A 436 18.90 8.41 -22.29
CA GLY A 436 17.84 9.38 -22.53
C GLY A 436 17.30 10.03 -21.30
N ASN A 437 16.38 10.95 -21.55
CA ASN A 437 15.62 11.68 -20.54
C ASN A 437 14.14 11.73 -20.95
N GLY A 438 13.27 11.82 -19.95
CA GLY A 438 11.82 11.90 -20.17
C GLY A 438 11.17 12.92 -19.25
N LEU A 439 10.00 13.38 -19.66
CA LEU A 439 9.10 14.22 -18.88
C LEU A 439 7.67 13.75 -19.10
N ILE A 440 6.94 13.54 -18.02
CA ILE A 440 5.48 13.39 -18.06
C ILE A 440 4.90 14.54 -17.27
N SER A 441 3.96 15.28 -17.85
CA SER A 441 3.27 16.38 -17.19
C SER A 441 1.77 16.10 -17.10
N PHE A 442 1.16 16.48 -15.98
CA PHE A 442 -0.27 16.34 -15.69
C PHE A 442 -0.87 17.70 -15.36
N PRO A 443 -1.02 18.63 -16.35
CA PRO A 443 -1.42 20.02 -16.11
C PRO A 443 -2.70 20.12 -15.29
N GLY A 444 -2.61 20.69 -14.09
CA GLY A 444 -3.72 20.80 -13.15
C GLY A 444 -4.15 19.45 -12.56
N PHE A 445 -3.25 18.44 -12.52
CA PHE A 445 -3.49 17.08 -12.05
C PHE A 445 -4.58 16.32 -12.82
N ASP A 446 -4.87 16.76 -14.05
CA ASP A 446 -5.84 16.14 -14.93
C ASP A 446 -5.14 15.12 -15.84
N SER A 447 -5.37 13.82 -15.59
CA SER A 447 -4.78 12.72 -16.37
C SER A 447 -5.21 12.76 -17.84
N THR A 448 -6.38 13.34 -18.17
CA THR A 448 -6.85 13.48 -19.56
C THR A 448 -6.04 14.49 -20.35
N ARG A 449 -5.29 15.36 -19.67
CA ARG A 449 -4.41 16.39 -20.24
C ARG A 449 -2.95 16.01 -20.16
N ALA A 450 -2.66 14.79 -19.69
CA ALA A 450 -1.30 14.30 -19.53
C ALA A 450 -0.56 14.30 -20.88
N ARG A 451 0.71 14.68 -20.84
CA ARG A 451 1.62 14.70 -22.00
C ARG A 451 2.96 14.10 -21.62
N PHE A 452 3.60 13.45 -22.56
CA PHE A 452 4.99 13.03 -22.41
C PHE A 452 5.89 13.72 -23.43
N ARG A 453 7.14 13.90 -23.03
CA ARG A 453 8.26 14.25 -23.91
C ARG A 453 9.42 13.32 -23.58
N VAL A 454 10.05 12.78 -24.60
CA VAL A 454 11.21 11.88 -24.43
C VAL A 454 12.30 12.25 -25.43
N SER A 455 13.54 12.19 -24.98
CA SER A 455 14.74 12.36 -25.80
C SER A 455 15.65 11.16 -25.57
N VAL A 456 15.98 10.41 -26.64
CA VAL A 456 16.72 9.18 -26.57
C VAL A 456 17.86 9.18 -27.58
N ASP A 457 19.06 8.85 -27.12
CA ASP A 457 20.24 8.60 -27.92
C ASP A 457 20.51 7.09 -27.97
N GLY A 458 20.56 6.55 -29.18
CA GLY A 458 20.94 5.17 -29.42
C GLY A 458 22.35 5.09 -29.98
N THR A 459 23.18 4.22 -29.45
CA THR A 459 24.55 4.04 -29.91
C THR A 459 24.84 2.56 -30.17
N ASP A 460 25.28 2.26 -31.38
CA ASP A 460 25.76 0.95 -31.79
C ASP A 460 24.76 -0.22 -31.57
N ILE A 461 23.47 0.06 -31.76
CA ILE A 461 22.35 -0.88 -31.58
C ILE A 461 22.35 -1.90 -32.71
N SER A 462 22.17 -3.20 -32.41
CA SER A 462 21.99 -4.23 -33.43
C SER A 462 20.71 -3.98 -34.24
N LEU A 463 20.82 -4.04 -35.57
CA LEU A 463 19.64 -4.01 -36.45
C LEU A 463 18.71 -5.21 -36.22
N GLU A 464 19.22 -6.32 -35.70
CA GLU A 464 18.43 -7.49 -35.34
C GLU A 464 17.44 -7.20 -34.22
N ASP A 465 17.87 -6.48 -33.15
CA ASP A 465 17.00 -6.05 -32.05
C ASP A 465 15.88 -5.14 -32.55
N MET A 466 16.21 -4.17 -33.38
CA MET A 466 15.23 -3.24 -33.94
C MET A 466 14.27 -3.91 -34.93
N ALA A 467 14.77 -4.81 -35.75
CA ALA A 467 13.95 -5.53 -36.70
C ALA A 467 12.93 -6.45 -36.03
N THR A 468 13.33 -7.12 -34.94
CA THR A 468 12.43 -7.93 -34.11
C THR A 468 11.32 -7.08 -33.53
N THR A 469 11.65 -5.89 -33.01
CA THR A 469 10.69 -4.93 -32.48
C THR A 469 9.68 -4.45 -33.53
N LEU A 470 10.14 -4.15 -34.73
CA LEU A 470 9.30 -3.70 -35.83
C LEU A 470 8.53 -4.84 -36.53
N GLY A 471 8.74 -6.09 -36.08
CA GLY A 471 8.07 -7.28 -36.64
C GLY A 471 8.52 -7.65 -38.05
N PHE A 472 9.75 -7.31 -38.39
CA PHE A 472 10.38 -7.78 -39.62
C PHE A 472 11.00 -9.16 -39.40
N ASP A 473 11.08 -9.99 -40.48
CA ASP A 473 11.71 -11.33 -40.40
C ASP A 473 13.23 -11.24 -40.13
N VAL A 474 13.75 -12.01 -39.17
CA VAL A 474 15.07 -11.80 -38.54
C VAL A 474 16.22 -12.48 -39.23
N SER A 475 15.98 -13.27 -40.31
CA SER A 475 17.06 -14.02 -40.97
C SER A 475 18.11 -13.09 -41.64
N ASP A 476 19.35 -13.15 -41.12
CA ASP A 476 20.57 -12.55 -41.69
C ASP A 476 20.67 -11.01 -41.69
N ARG A 477 20.53 -10.38 -40.49
CA ARG A 477 20.57 -8.91 -40.37
C ARG A 477 21.80 -8.43 -39.60
N HIS A 478 22.81 -8.10 -40.36
CA HIS A 478 23.98 -7.42 -39.87
C HIS A 478 23.80 -5.91 -39.97
N GLY A 479 24.42 -5.16 -39.08
CA GLY A 479 24.46 -3.72 -39.07
C GLY A 479 24.26 -3.12 -37.70
N ARG A 480 24.71 -1.89 -37.57
CA ARG A 480 24.64 -1.11 -36.35
C ARG A 480 23.89 0.18 -36.59
N LEU A 481 22.87 0.43 -35.74
CA LEU A 481 22.06 1.62 -35.75
C LEU A 481 22.53 2.57 -34.63
N SER A 482 22.73 3.82 -34.98
CA SER A 482 22.91 4.91 -34.00
C SER A 482 22.01 6.08 -34.38
N GLY A 483 21.58 6.86 -33.41
CA GLY A 483 20.72 8.01 -33.71
C GLY A 483 20.21 8.69 -32.49
N HIS A 484 19.50 9.78 -32.73
CA HIS A 484 18.83 10.59 -31.74
C HIS A 484 17.36 10.74 -32.10
N VAL A 485 16.47 10.59 -31.12
CA VAL A 485 15.02 10.69 -31.29
C VAL A 485 14.45 11.56 -30.18
N GLU A 486 13.74 12.60 -30.57
CA GLU A 486 12.91 13.40 -29.67
C GLU A 486 11.44 13.21 -30.03
N LEU A 487 10.60 12.87 -29.06
CA LEU A 487 9.17 12.67 -29.26
C LEU A 487 8.37 13.41 -28.20
N GLU A 488 7.22 13.91 -28.60
CA GLU A 488 6.23 14.54 -27.72
C GLU A 488 4.82 14.12 -28.16
N ALA A 489 3.98 13.69 -27.21
CA ALA A 489 2.57 13.42 -27.47
C ALA A 489 1.71 13.53 -26.22
N PRO A 490 0.37 13.72 -26.35
CA PRO A 490 -0.53 13.50 -25.23
C PRO A 490 -0.59 12.00 -24.88
N LEU A 491 -0.67 11.68 -23.57
CA LEU A 491 -0.89 10.33 -23.08
C LEU A 491 -2.37 9.95 -23.26
N THR A 492 -2.73 9.53 -24.46
CA THR A 492 -4.10 9.12 -24.81
C THR A 492 -4.05 7.85 -25.66
N THR A 493 -5.18 7.17 -25.80
CA THR A 493 -5.33 5.98 -26.65
C THR A 493 -5.03 6.25 -28.14
N ALA A 494 -5.11 7.51 -28.60
CA ALA A 494 -4.79 7.94 -29.95
C ALA A 494 -3.36 8.50 -30.07
N LEU A 495 -2.39 7.89 -29.39
CA LEU A 495 -1.00 8.32 -29.35
C LEU A 495 -0.40 8.45 -30.77
N ALA A 496 -0.63 7.44 -31.61
CA ALA A 496 -0.07 7.37 -32.97
C ALA A 496 -0.44 8.56 -33.85
N ASP A 497 -1.66 9.10 -33.69
CA ASP A 497 -2.19 10.21 -34.50
C ASP A 497 -1.67 11.59 -34.06
N ARG A 498 -1.10 11.67 -32.85
CA ARG A 498 -0.76 12.95 -32.21
C ARG A 498 0.71 13.08 -31.82
N ILE A 499 1.51 12.10 -32.22
CA ILE A 499 2.94 12.12 -31.94
C ILE A 499 3.63 13.17 -32.82
N ASN A 500 4.46 14.00 -32.19
CA ASN A 500 5.31 14.98 -32.83
C ASN A 500 6.75 14.74 -32.42
N GLY A 501 7.71 15.13 -33.26
CA GLY A 501 9.11 14.98 -32.91
C GLY A 501 10.06 15.16 -34.06
N LYS A 502 11.29 14.74 -33.81
CA LYS A 502 12.36 14.68 -34.83
C LYS A 502 13.25 13.47 -34.56
N ALA A 503 13.82 12.93 -35.62
CA ALA A 503 14.78 11.83 -35.51
C ALA A 503 15.91 11.97 -36.51
N THR A 504 17.11 11.58 -36.07
CA THR A 504 18.28 11.39 -36.92
C THR A 504 18.78 9.97 -36.70
N LEU A 505 18.85 9.20 -37.78
CA LEU A 505 19.24 7.80 -37.73
C LEU A 505 20.42 7.54 -38.66
N LYS A 506 21.37 6.73 -38.21
CA LYS A 506 22.53 6.29 -38.99
C LYS A 506 22.71 4.78 -38.85
N ILE A 507 22.83 4.08 -39.95
CA ILE A 507 23.11 2.68 -40.01
C ILE A 507 24.48 2.48 -40.65
N LYS A 508 25.32 1.66 -40.01
CA LYS A 508 26.63 1.25 -40.52
C LYS A 508 26.65 -0.26 -40.75
N ASP A 509 27.34 -0.65 -41.79
CA ASP A 509 27.60 -2.06 -42.16
C ASP A 509 26.31 -2.89 -42.23
N GLY A 510 25.19 -2.27 -42.63
CA GLY A 510 23.88 -2.92 -42.72
C GLY A 510 23.75 -3.71 -44.01
N ARG A 511 23.02 -4.84 -43.98
CA ARG A 511 22.56 -5.56 -45.16
C ARG A 511 21.17 -5.08 -45.59
N LEU A 512 21.06 -3.79 -45.87
CA LEU A 512 19.76 -3.12 -46.07
C LEU A 512 19.00 -3.65 -47.28
N ALA A 513 19.70 -4.08 -48.33
CA ALA A 513 19.06 -4.64 -49.52
C ALA A 513 18.26 -5.93 -49.25
N ARG A 514 18.55 -6.63 -48.15
CA ARG A 514 17.82 -7.83 -47.72
C ARG A 514 16.59 -7.50 -46.87
N LEU A 515 16.39 -6.25 -46.52
CA LEU A 515 15.14 -5.82 -45.87
C LEU A 515 14.00 -5.87 -46.90
N ASN A 516 12.83 -6.35 -46.48
CA ASN A 516 11.62 -6.38 -47.32
C ASN A 516 11.31 -5.00 -47.91
N LEU A 517 11.70 -3.93 -47.24
CA LEU A 517 11.60 -2.57 -47.73
C LEU A 517 12.23 -2.35 -49.11
N PHE A 518 13.29 -3.08 -49.45
CA PHE A 518 14.02 -3.00 -50.73
C PHE A 518 13.73 -4.16 -51.67
N ALA A 519 12.86 -5.12 -51.30
CA ALA A 519 12.59 -6.32 -52.11
C ALA A 519 12.15 -5.97 -53.53
N GLY A 520 11.22 -5.03 -53.72
CA GLY A 520 10.78 -4.61 -55.04
C GLY A 520 11.87 -3.95 -55.88
N LEU A 521 12.83 -3.24 -55.26
CA LEU A 521 14.00 -2.70 -55.97
C LEU A 521 14.96 -3.82 -56.35
N THR A 522 15.29 -4.74 -55.46
CA THR A 522 16.20 -5.87 -55.76
C THR A 522 15.64 -6.73 -56.86
N ASP A 523 14.36 -7.05 -56.88
CA ASP A 523 13.67 -7.79 -57.94
C ASP A 523 13.75 -7.06 -59.31
N TYR A 524 13.46 -5.77 -59.29
CA TYR A 524 13.57 -4.96 -60.51
C TYR A 524 14.99 -4.92 -61.06
N LEU A 525 15.97 -4.70 -60.19
CA LEU A 525 17.37 -4.64 -60.58
C LEU A 525 17.88 -6.02 -61.06
N ALA A 526 17.49 -7.14 -60.41
CA ALA A 526 17.83 -8.47 -60.83
C ALA A 526 17.33 -8.81 -62.23
N GLN A 527 16.15 -8.33 -62.61
CA GLN A 527 15.60 -8.48 -63.97
C GLN A 527 16.34 -7.68 -65.03
N LYS A 528 16.92 -6.54 -64.66
CA LYS A 528 17.57 -5.60 -65.63
C LYS A 528 19.09 -5.75 -65.65
N VAL A 529 19.70 -6.20 -64.58
CA VAL A 529 21.17 -6.31 -64.43
C VAL A 529 21.54 -7.72 -63.92
N PRO A 530 21.87 -8.66 -64.83
CA PRO A 530 22.26 -10.02 -64.45
C PRO A 530 23.45 -10.03 -63.48
N GLY A 531 23.35 -10.81 -62.39
CA GLY A 531 24.42 -10.99 -61.42
C GLY A 531 24.47 -9.94 -60.29
N ILE A 532 23.55 -8.98 -60.22
CA ILE A 532 23.54 -7.92 -59.20
C ILE A 532 23.14 -8.46 -57.82
N SER A 533 22.39 -9.55 -57.76
CA SER A 533 21.86 -10.13 -56.51
C SER A 533 22.93 -10.59 -55.51
N SER A 534 24.15 -10.91 -55.97
CA SER A 534 25.26 -11.35 -55.13
C SER A 534 26.18 -10.21 -54.62
N LEU A 535 25.94 -8.96 -55.08
CA LEU A 535 26.87 -7.85 -54.83
C LEU A 535 26.28 -6.79 -53.84
N VAL A 536 25.10 -7.03 -53.30
CA VAL A 536 24.36 -6.01 -52.50
C VAL A 536 24.44 -6.34 -51.01
N ASP A 537 25.63 -6.60 -50.48
CA ASP A 537 25.75 -7.12 -49.13
C ASP A 537 26.02 -6.07 -48.05
N GLN A 538 26.70 -4.98 -48.34
CA GLN A 538 26.98 -3.94 -47.34
C GLN A 538 26.45 -2.57 -47.76
N SER A 539 25.82 -1.90 -46.82
CA SER A 539 25.33 -0.54 -47.03
C SER A 539 25.27 0.26 -45.73
N ASN A 540 25.53 1.55 -45.85
CA ASN A 540 25.29 2.54 -44.79
C ASN A 540 24.05 3.34 -45.13
N ALA A 541 23.30 3.77 -44.11
CA ALA A 541 22.17 4.65 -44.31
C ALA A 541 22.18 5.83 -43.32
N GLU A 542 21.68 6.93 -43.77
CA GLU A 542 21.41 8.12 -42.92
C GLU A 542 20.03 8.66 -43.29
N MET A 543 19.28 9.01 -42.23
CA MET A 543 17.94 9.62 -42.36
C MET A 543 17.77 10.75 -41.36
N GLU A 544 17.21 11.84 -41.83
CA GLU A 544 16.73 12.95 -41.00
C GLU A 544 15.25 13.11 -41.25
N CYS A 545 14.45 13.17 -40.19
CA CYS A 545 13.01 13.34 -40.32
C CYS A 545 12.42 14.19 -39.20
N VAL A 546 11.28 14.79 -39.51
CA VAL A 546 10.40 15.47 -38.55
C VAL A 546 9.08 14.71 -38.53
N ILE A 547 8.53 14.51 -37.35
CA ILE A 547 7.25 13.86 -37.15
C ILE A 547 6.24 14.92 -36.75
N SER A 548 5.12 14.98 -37.45
CA SER A 548 4.04 15.92 -37.17
C SER A 548 2.69 15.21 -37.26
N ASN A 549 1.94 15.19 -36.12
CA ASN A 549 0.64 14.54 -36.02
C ASN A 549 0.65 13.09 -36.57
N GLY A 550 1.64 12.31 -36.19
CA GLY A 550 1.76 10.91 -36.60
C GLY A 550 2.31 10.69 -38.01
N VAL A 551 2.63 11.75 -38.74
CA VAL A 551 3.23 11.66 -40.07
C VAL A 551 4.71 12.01 -39.99
N LEU A 552 5.55 11.05 -40.34
CA LEU A 552 6.99 11.23 -40.49
C LEU A 552 7.30 11.82 -41.86
N HIS A 553 7.99 12.95 -41.87
CA HIS A 553 8.47 13.65 -43.06
C HIS A 553 9.98 13.51 -43.13
N ALA A 554 10.49 12.63 -44.01
CA ALA A 554 11.91 12.48 -44.25
C ALA A 554 12.35 13.44 -45.36
N SER A 555 13.10 14.44 -44.97
CA SER A 555 13.64 15.45 -45.94
C SER A 555 14.83 14.90 -46.72
N LYS A 556 15.53 13.94 -46.12
CA LYS A 556 16.73 13.35 -46.70
C LYS A 556 16.91 11.92 -46.22
N VAL A 557 16.89 10.99 -47.13
CA VAL A 557 17.28 9.59 -46.91
C VAL A 557 18.43 9.29 -47.84
N ASN A 558 19.57 8.87 -47.30
CA ASN A 558 20.74 8.45 -48.07
C ASN A 558 21.06 7.01 -47.71
N VAL A 559 21.15 6.16 -48.70
CA VAL A 559 21.70 4.80 -48.58
C VAL A 559 22.87 4.68 -49.50
N SER A 560 24.01 4.26 -49.02
CA SER A 560 25.22 4.06 -49.78
C SER A 560 25.77 2.66 -49.56
N GLY A 561 25.86 1.89 -50.64
CA GLY A 561 26.51 0.58 -50.66
C GLY A 561 27.64 0.56 -51.66
N ASP A 562 28.29 -0.59 -51.83
CA ASP A 562 29.40 -0.76 -52.76
C ASP A 562 28.94 -0.72 -54.21
N VAL A 563 27.70 -1.09 -54.50
CA VAL A 563 27.16 -1.24 -55.86
C VAL A 563 26.09 -0.21 -56.18
N PHE A 564 25.42 0.37 -55.19
CA PHE A 564 24.35 1.33 -55.40
C PHE A 564 24.36 2.47 -54.38
N ALA A 565 23.77 3.57 -54.75
CA ALA A 565 23.43 4.65 -53.84
C ALA A 565 21.96 5.06 -54.05
N ILE A 566 21.24 5.27 -52.96
CA ILE A 566 19.86 5.76 -52.98
C ILE A 566 19.82 7.09 -52.26
N THR A 567 19.15 8.04 -52.87
CA THR A 567 18.75 9.28 -52.19
C THR A 567 17.24 9.44 -52.32
N GLY A 568 16.59 9.83 -51.24
CA GLY A 568 15.14 9.90 -51.25
C GLY A 568 14.59 10.96 -50.28
N GLN A 569 13.32 11.24 -50.47
CA GLN A 569 12.50 12.03 -49.56
C GLN A 569 11.07 11.53 -49.61
N GLY A 570 10.31 11.74 -48.56
CA GLY A 570 8.92 11.30 -48.54
C GLY A 570 8.30 11.33 -47.17
N THR A 571 7.17 10.66 -47.05
CA THR A 571 6.38 10.61 -45.85
C THR A 571 6.05 9.17 -45.47
N TYR A 572 5.85 8.96 -44.15
CA TYR A 572 5.29 7.73 -43.63
C TYR A 572 4.23 8.08 -42.59
N SER A 573 2.98 7.69 -42.86
CA SER A 573 1.87 7.80 -41.89
C SER A 573 1.94 6.62 -40.89
N ILE A 574 2.19 6.93 -39.63
CA ILE A 574 2.24 5.90 -38.56
C ILE A 574 0.85 5.26 -38.34
N PRO A 575 -0.26 6.06 -38.27
CA PRO A 575 -1.58 5.48 -38.08
C PRO A 575 -2.06 4.59 -39.24
N ASP A 576 -1.76 4.99 -40.48
CA ASP A 576 -2.24 4.28 -41.66
C ASP A 576 -1.27 3.21 -42.18
N ASP A 577 -0.09 3.06 -41.54
CA ASP A 577 1.01 2.23 -42.02
C ASP A 577 1.27 2.43 -43.52
N ASN A 578 1.41 3.65 -43.96
CA ASN A 578 1.50 4.00 -45.39
C ASN A 578 2.72 4.86 -45.73
N LEU A 579 3.59 4.31 -46.60
CA LEU A 579 4.75 5.00 -47.17
C LEU A 579 4.33 5.78 -48.42
N ASP A 580 4.95 6.92 -48.62
CA ASP A 580 4.91 7.70 -49.87
C ASP A 580 6.28 8.38 -50.06
N PHE A 581 7.21 7.65 -50.68
CA PHE A 581 8.57 8.14 -50.93
C PHE A 581 8.87 8.23 -52.41
N THR A 582 9.64 9.25 -52.75
CA THR A 582 10.30 9.35 -54.07
C THR A 582 11.79 9.14 -53.86
N VAL A 583 12.34 8.14 -54.52
CA VAL A 583 13.73 7.74 -54.33
C VAL A 583 14.45 7.71 -55.67
N ARG A 584 15.71 8.13 -55.66
CA ARG A 584 16.62 8.07 -56.81
C ARG A 584 17.69 7.06 -56.56
N VAL A 585 17.84 6.12 -57.47
CA VAL A 585 18.80 5.05 -57.39
C VAL A 585 19.89 5.26 -58.42
N ARG A 586 21.14 5.28 -57.98
CA ARG A 586 22.33 5.29 -58.80
C ARG A 586 23.04 3.94 -58.66
N LEU A 587 23.30 3.24 -59.75
CA LEU A 587 24.10 2.02 -59.76
C LEU A 587 25.58 2.38 -59.97
N PHE A 588 26.45 1.67 -59.31
CA PHE A 588 27.92 1.76 -59.32
C PHE A 588 28.46 3.15 -58.90
N ARG A 589 29.15 3.19 -57.80
CA ARG A 589 29.92 4.32 -57.31
C ARG A 589 31.14 4.51 -58.23
N ASN A 590 31.43 5.73 -58.66
CA ASN A 590 32.49 6.06 -59.63
C ASN A 590 33.91 5.54 -59.30
N ASP A 591 34.14 5.10 -58.08
CA ASP A 591 35.47 4.74 -57.53
C ASP A 591 35.67 3.24 -57.29
N SER A 592 34.66 2.38 -57.52
CA SER A 592 34.81 0.95 -57.28
C SER A 592 35.55 0.23 -58.38
N ILE A 593 36.47 -0.65 -58.02
CA ILE A 593 37.22 -1.54 -58.91
C ILE A 593 36.28 -2.36 -59.83
N ILE A 594 35.10 -2.69 -59.35
CA ILE A 594 34.03 -3.42 -60.05
C ILE A 594 33.47 -2.63 -61.22
N GLY A 595 33.38 -1.33 -61.12
CA GLY A 595 32.95 -0.43 -62.22
C GLY A 595 33.90 -0.44 -63.43
N ARG A 596 35.12 -0.90 -63.26
CA ARG A 596 36.12 -1.03 -64.33
C ARG A 596 36.10 -2.36 -65.10
N ILE A 597 35.49 -3.40 -64.50
CA ILE A 597 35.45 -4.76 -65.07
C ILE A 597 34.11 -5.06 -65.74
N ALA A 598 33.11 -4.22 -65.55
CA ALA A 598 31.76 -4.41 -66.12
C ALA A 598 31.73 -4.17 -67.63
N ASN A 599 31.08 -5.09 -68.37
CA ASN A 599 30.82 -5.05 -69.80
C ASN A 599 30.28 -3.65 -70.24
N PRO A 600 30.56 -3.23 -71.51
CA PRO A 600 30.10 -1.93 -72.06
C PRO A 600 28.60 -1.66 -71.90
N ILE A 601 27.77 -2.70 -71.82
CA ILE A 601 26.32 -2.59 -71.61
C ILE A 601 25.99 -2.11 -70.20
N THR A 602 26.72 -2.62 -69.19
CA THR A 602 26.53 -2.19 -67.80
C THR A 602 27.08 -0.79 -67.53
N TRP A 603 28.09 -0.33 -68.32
CA TRP A 603 28.63 1.01 -68.19
C TRP A 603 27.63 2.11 -68.58
N THR A 604 26.72 1.83 -69.54
CA THR A 604 25.64 2.74 -69.93
C THR A 604 24.58 2.87 -68.80
N PHE A 605 24.31 1.77 -68.12
CA PHE A 605 23.40 1.74 -66.95
C PHE A 605 24.00 2.40 -65.69
N SER A 606 25.33 2.38 -65.53
CA SER A 606 26.00 2.99 -64.38
C SER A 606 25.85 4.51 -64.27
N LYS A 607 25.53 5.18 -65.40
CA LYS A 607 25.25 6.59 -65.46
C LYS A 607 23.74 6.90 -65.38
N LEU A 608 22.88 5.88 -65.41
CA LEU A 608 21.44 6.08 -65.38
C LEU A 608 20.97 6.36 -63.94
N LEU A 609 20.46 7.56 -63.71
CA LEU A 609 19.72 7.89 -62.50
C LEU A 609 18.28 7.37 -62.67
N MET A 610 17.91 6.36 -61.89
CA MET A 610 16.56 5.79 -61.90
C MET A 610 15.76 6.38 -60.79
N GLU A 611 14.52 6.79 -61.05
CA GLU A 611 13.61 7.34 -60.08
C GLU A 611 12.45 6.38 -59.84
N PHE A 612 12.11 6.16 -58.55
CA PHE A 612 11.05 5.23 -58.14
C PHE A 612 10.12 5.92 -57.17
N LYS A 613 8.85 5.58 -57.24
CA LYS A 613 7.86 5.78 -56.19
C LYS A 613 7.81 4.55 -55.29
N VAL A 614 7.92 4.73 -53.99
CA VAL A 614 7.78 3.68 -52.98
C VAL A 614 6.58 4.00 -52.16
N TYR A 615 5.59 3.12 -52.12
CA TYR A 615 4.32 3.38 -51.46
C TYR A 615 3.69 2.10 -50.87
N GLY A 616 2.72 2.29 -49.93
CA GLY A 616 2.01 1.20 -49.26
C GLY A 616 2.60 0.85 -47.91
N PRO A 617 2.20 -0.29 -47.32
CA PRO A 617 2.63 -0.69 -45.97
C PRO A 617 4.13 -0.88 -45.85
N ILE A 618 4.72 -0.46 -44.71
CA ILE A 618 6.18 -0.54 -44.50
C ILE A 618 6.73 -1.99 -44.57
N LYS A 619 5.91 -2.98 -44.20
CA LYS A 619 6.29 -4.40 -44.25
C LYS A 619 6.26 -5.01 -45.67
N ASN A 620 5.51 -4.40 -46.58
CA ASN A 620 5.36 -4.88 -47.96
C ASN A 620 5.17 -3.71 -48.95
N PRO A 621 6.19 -2.84 -49.09
CA PRO A 621 6.12 -1.67 -49.94
C PRO A 621 6.11 -2.01 -51.42
N LYS A 622 5.42 -1.24 -52.19
CA LYS A 622 5.38 -1.34 -53.66
C LYS A 622 6.34 -0.33 -54.27
N TRP A 623 7.13 -0.81 -55.24
CA TRP A 623 8.07 -0.01 -56.00
C TRP A 623 7.57 0.19 -57.44
N LYS A 624 7.42 1.44 -57.83
CA LYS A 624 7.00 1.81 -59.22
C LYS A 624 8.08 2.68 -59.81
N TYR A 625 8.63 2.27 -60.96
CA TYR A 625 9.58 3.05 -61.75
C TYR A 625 8.86 4.28 -62.34
N ILE A 626 9.43 5.47 -62.17
CA ILE A 626 8.93 6.71 -62.74
C ILE A 626 9.68 6.94 -64.08
N SER A 627 9.01 6.78 -65.20
CA SER A 627 9.58 7.08 -66.51
C SER A 627 9.76 8.58 -66.72
N VAL A 628 10.72 8.97 -67.60
CA VAL A 628 10.92 10.38 -67.98
C VAL A 628 9.64 10.99 -68.60
N ILE A 629 8.80 10.16 -69.22
CA ILE A 629 7.53 10.57 -69.82
C ILE A 629 6.49 10.90 -68.76
N GLU A 630 6.39 10.16 -67.66
CA GLU A 630 5.49 10.44 -66.55
C GLU A 630 5.88 11.73 -65.78
N ARG A 631 7.06 12.26 -65.98
CA ARG A 631 7.55 13.49 -65.37
C ARG A 631 7.18 14.75 -66.20
N LEU A 632 6.82 14.56 -67.47
CA LEU A 632 6.43 15.62 -68.38
C LEU A 632 4.91 15.77 -68.51
N LEU A 633 4.15 14.84 -68.00
CA LEU A 633 2.71 14.85 -67.84
C LEU A 633 2.32 15.17 -66.38
#